data_02214968f04d9665fccad76c23cadd68
#
_entry.id   02214968f04d9665fccad76c23cadd68
#
_cell.length_a   1.000
_cell.length_b   1.000
_cell.length_c   1.000
_cell.angle_alpha   90.00
_cell.angle_beta   90.00
_cell.angle_gamma   90.00
#
_symmetry.space_group_name_H-M   'P 1'
#
loop_
_entity.id
_entity.type
_entity.pdbx_description
1 polymer ?
#
loop_
_entity_poly.entity_id
_entity_poly.type
_entity_poly.pdbx_seq_one_letter_code
_entity_poly.pdbx_strand_id
1 'polypeptide(L)'
;MAKKFRTVIDPTKVIVDNETGEVISAVTKRVCDTQEEFIKIYINSIDDLISLDNRMFQVLMVCLRESKFCDEKNKDGNTLYNFKDFKDKCRKLIDKELSDQAINMYVSRLANMQMLIRKSRGEFVLNPRYFVKGQMTPKTRLQLVVEYEGK
;
A
#
# COMPACT_ATOMS: atom_id res chain seq x y z
N MET A 1 4.40 -1.16 14.45
CA MET A 1 4.65 0.22 14.92
C MET A 1 3.91 0.50 16.22
N ALA A 2 4.53 1.23 17.12
CA ALA A 2 3.86 1.64 18.35
C ALA A 2 2.76 2.66 18.04
N LYS A 3 1.57 2.46 18.60
CA LYS A 3 0.47 3.42 18.46
C LYS A 3 0.75 4.66 19.30
N LYS A 4 0.64 5.82 18.67
CA LYS A 4 0.76 7.11 19.36
C LYS A 4 -0.62 7.71 19.58
N PHE A 5 -0.82 8.26 20.78
CA PHE A 5 -2.09 8.91 21.12
C PHE A 5 -1.81 10.36 21.49
N ARG A 6 -2.70 11.23 21.15
CA ARG A 6 -2.72 12.63 21.60
C ARG A 6 -4.07 12.97 22.21
N THR A 7 -4.07 13.96 23.08
CA THR A 7 -5.30 14.49 23.67
C THR A 7 -5.76 15.69 22.87
N VAL A 8 -7.01 15.70 22.46
CA VAL A 8 -7.63 16.79 21.74
C VAL A 8 -8.93 17.22 22.42
N ILE A 9 -9.36 18.47 22.21
CA ILE A 9 -10.66 18.95 22.66
C ILE A 9 -11.74 18.32 21.81
N ASP A 10 -12.76 17.73 22.45
CA ASP A 10 -13.94 17.24 21.75
C ASP A 10 -14.89 18.40 21.44
N PRO A 11 -15.03 18.83 20.17
CA PRO A 11 -15.84 20.00 19.81
C PRO A 11 -17.32 19.80 20.06
N THR A 12 -17.79 18.56 20.26
CA THR A 12 -19.21 18.27 20.54
C THR A 12 -19.57 18.35 22.02
N LYS A 13 -18.56 18.49 22.89
CA LYS A 13 -18.70 18.45 24.36
C LYS A 13 -18.04 19.64 25.01
N VAL A 14 -18.24 20.83 24.47
CA VAL A 14 -17.69 22.09 24.99
C VAL A 14 -18.79 22.85 25.68
N ILE A 15 -18.53 23.36 26.90
CA ILE A 15 -19.44 24.25 27.61
C ILE A 15 -18.96 25.67 27.38
N VAL A 16 -19.85 26.51 26.85
CA VAL A 16 -19.56 27.88 26.46
C VAL A 16 -20.40 28.83 27.30
N ASP A 17 -19.81 29.95 27.72
CA ASP A 17 -20.55 31.03 28.34
C ASP A 17 -21.45 31.72 27.29
N ASN A 18 -22.75 31.73 27.54
CA ASN A 18 -23.72 32.27 26.56
C ASN A 18 -23.65 33.81 26.39
N GLU A 19 -23.07 34.52 27.37
CA GLU A 19 -22.92 35.96 27.29
C GLU A 19 -21.65 36.40 26.58
N THR A 20 -20.53 35.74 26.85
CA THR A 20 -19.21 36.10 26.29
C THR A 20 -18.77 35.27 25.14
N GLY A 21 -19.33 34.07 24.94
CA GLY A 21 -18.88 33.10 23.97
C GLY A 21 -17.59 32.34 24.37
N GLU A 22 -17.12 32.58 25.59
CA GLU A 22 -15.89 31.93 26.06
C GLU A 22 -16.13 30.48 26.46
N VAL A 23 -15.14 29.62 26.20
CA VAL A 23 -15.17 28.20 26.58
C VAL A 23 -14.91 28.10 28.08
N ILE A 24 -15.91 27.68 28.87
CA ILE A 24 -15.81 27.49 30.30
C ILE A 24 -15.18 26.13 30.63
N SER A 25 -15.59 25.10 29.90
CA SER A 25 -15.13 23.76 30.10
C SER A 25 -15.12 22.98 28.78
N ALA A 26 -14.17 22.08 28.64
CA ALA A 26 -14.06 21.24 27.46
C ALA A 26 -13.75 19.81 27.87
N VAL A 27 -14.37 18.86 27.19
CA VAL A 27 -14.05 17.43 27.34
C VAL A 27 -12.94 17.10 26.36
N THR A 28 -11.89 16.46 26.85
CA THR A 28 -10.79 15.99 26.01
C THR A 28 -10.99 14.53 25.66
N LYS A 29 -10.50 14.13 24.49
CA LYS A 29 -10.49 12.73 24.04
C LYS A 29 -9.10 12.36 23.57
N ARG A 30 -8.76 11.07 23.70
CA ARG A 30 -7.53 10.52 23.15
C ARG A 30 -7.78 10.10 21.69
N VAL A 31 -6.90 10.54 20.80
CA VAL A 31 -6.96 10.21 19.37
C VAL A 31 -5.70 9.44 19.01
N CYS A 32 -5.86 8.32 18.32
CA CYS A 32 -4.73 7.56 17.81
C CYS A 32 -4.16 8.24 16.56
N ASP A 33 -2.89 8.67 16.63
CA ASP A 33 -2.20 9.30 15.52
C ASP A 33 -1.54 8.28 14.57
N THR A 34 -1.47 7.00 14.96
CA THR A 34 -0.89 5.96 14.13
C THR A 34 -1.91 5.55 13.07
N GLN A 35 -1.60 5.80 11.82
CA GLN A 35 -2.39 5.31 10.71
C GLN A 35 -2.03 3.85 10.43
N GLU A 36 -3.04 3.04 10.22
CA GLU A 36 -2.83 1.66 9.80
C GLU A 36 -2.35 1.63 8.34
N GLU A 37 -1.43 0.74 8.07
CA GLU A 37 -0.98 0.50 6.70
C GLU A 37 -2.09 -0.24 5.94
N PHE A 38 -2.38 0.22 4.75
CA PHE A 38 -3.44 -0.36 3.94
C PHE A 38 -3.07 -0.37 2.46
N ILE A 39 -3.78 -1.23 1.71
CA ILE A 39 -3.66 -1.31 0.26
C ILE A 39 -5.04 -1.15 -0.33
N LYS A 40 -5.18 -0.23 -1.28
CA LYS A 40 -6.39 -0.07 -2.08
C LYS A 40 -6.32 -1.00 -3.27
N ILE A 41 -7.36 -1.79 -3.46
CA ILE A 41 -7.53 -2.66 -4.64
C ILE A 41 -8.71 -2.10 -5.44
N TYR A 42 -8.44 -1.68 -6.66
CA TYR A 42 -9.49 -1.13 -7.51
C TYR A 42 -10.32 -2.21 -8.13
N ILE A 43 -11.61 -1.96 -8.31
CA ILE A 43 -12.60 -2.96 -8.74
C ILE A 43 -12.21 -3.63 -10.06
N ASN A 44 -11.62 -2.88 -10.99
CA ASN A 44 -11.22 -3.41 -12.29
C ASN A 44 -10.12 -4.48 -12.22
N SER A 45 -9.45 -4.64 -11.05
CA SER A 45 -8.46 -5.70 -10.87
C SER A 45 -9.03 -7.00 -10.32
N ILE A 46 -10.27 -6.99 -9.82
CA ILE A 46 -10.84 -8.13 -9.09
C ILE A 46 -10.99 -9.34 -10.00
N ASP A 47 -11.45 -9.17 -11.23
CA ASP A 47 -11.61 -10.27 -12.18
C ASP A 47 -10.27 -10.97 -12.45
N ASP A 48 -9.21 -10.18 -12.64
CA ASP A 48 -7.87 -10.71 -12.85
C ASP A 48 -7.34 -11.43 -11.60
N LEU A 49 -7.64 -10.89 -10.40
CA LEU A 49 -7.26 -11.52 -9.14
C LEU A 49 -7.93 -12.88 -8.94
N ILE A 50 -9.20 -12.99 -9.28
CA ILE A 50 -9.96 -14.23 -9.19
C ILE A 50 -9.38 -15.29 -10.12
N SER A 51 -8.84 -14.91 -11.26
CA SER A 51 -8.26 -15.82 -12.25
C SER A 51 -6.88 -16.36 -11.86
N LEU A 52 -6.22 -15.80 -10.87
CA LEU A 52 -4.90 -16.26 -10.43
C LEU A 52 -4.98 -17.62 -9.75
N ASP A 53 -3.99 -18.48 -10.01
CA ASP A 53 -3.83 -19.68 -9.18
C ASP A 53 -3.37 -19.30 -7.75
N ASN A 54 -3.50 -20.25 -6.82
CA ASN A 54 -3.21 -19.98 -5.42
C ASN A 54 -1.78 -19.48 -5.20
N ARG A 55 -0.81 -20.06 -5.88
CA ARG A 55 0.60 -19.70 -5.69
C ARG A 55 0.89 -18.30 -6.23
N MET A 56 0.38 -17.96 -7.39
CA MET A 56 0.52 -16.63 -7.95
C MET A 56 -0.16 -15.58 -7.06
N PHE A 57 -1.35 -15.88 -6.55
CA PHE A 57 -2.06 -15.00 -5.63
C PHE A 57 -1.24 -14.76 -4.35
N GLN A 58 -0.67 -15.83 -3.77
CA GLN A 58 0.17 -15.71 -2.58
C GLN A 58 1.41 -14.87 -2.83
N VAL A 59 2.09 -15.07 -3.96
CA VAL A 59 3.26 -14.26 -4.32
C VAL A 59 2.87 -12.80 -4.53
N LEU A 60 1.73 -12.54 -5.17
CA LEU A 60 1.21 -11.17 -5.32
C LEU A 60 0.96 -10.52 -3.95
N MET A 61 0.36 -11.25 -3.00
CA MET A 61 0.13 -10.72 -1.65
C MET A 61 1.45 -10.35 -0.96
N VAL A 62 2.50 -11.12 -1.14
CA VAL A 62 3.83 -10.77 -0.62
C VAL A 62 4.39 -9.53 -1.32
N CYS A 63 4.19 -9.41 -2.64
CA CYS A 63 4.58 -8.19 -3.37
C CYS A 63 3.89 -6.95 -2.81
N LEU A 64 2.59 -7.03 -2.55
CA LEU A 64 1.82 -5.93 -1.98
C LEU A 64 2.32 -5.57 -0.58
N ARG A 65 2.63 -6.58 0.22
CA ARG A 65 3.14 -6.38 1.59
C ARG A 65 4.51 -5.72 1.61
N GLU A 66 5.43 -6.19 0.76
CA GLU A 66 6.84 -5.76 0.79
C GLU A 66 7.13 -4.53 -0.08
N SER A 67 6.16 -4.09 -0.89
CA SER A 67 6.35 -2.87 -1.69
C SER A 67 6.46 -1.63 -0.81
N LYS A 68 7.22 -0.65 -1.29
CA LYS A 68 7.45 0.61 -0.58
C LYS A 68 6.32 1.60 -0.84
N PHE A 69 6.09 2.48 0.14
CA PHE A 69 5.16 3.57 -0.03
C PHE A 69 5.68 4.59 -1.04
N CYS A 70 4.75 5.22 -1.76
CA CYS A 70 5.05 6.37 -2.61
C CYS A 70 5.14 7.62 -1.73
N ASP A 71 6.28 8.29 -1.76
CA ASP A 71 6.54 9.50 -0.99
C ASP A 71 7.47 10.44 -1.77
N GLU A 72 7.96 11.51 -1.12
CA GLU A 72 8.86 12.46 -1.76
C GLU A 72 10.18 11.85 -2.23
N LYS A 73 10.65 10.80 -1.56
CA LYS A 73 11.86 10.07 -1.92
C LYS A 73 11.62 9.01 -2.99
N ASN A 74 10.40 8.53 -3.10
CA ASN A 74 10.00 7.47 -4.01
C ASN A 74 8.77 7.90 -4.80
N LYS A 75 8.97 8.72 -5.82
CA LYS A 75 7.91 9.30 -6.65
C LYS A 75 7.41 8.37 -7.74
N ASP A 76 8.07 7.24 -7.95
CA ASP A 76 7.76 6.31 -9.03
C ASP A 76 6.56 5.42 -8.74
N GLY A 77 6.02 5.50 -7.54
CA GLY A 77 4.91 4.70 -7.07
C GLY A 77 5.32 3.71 -6.00
N ASN A 78 4.55 2.64 -5.84
CA ASN A 78 4.83 1.60 -4.85
C ASN A 78 5.83 0.60 -5.42
N THR A 79 7.11 0.83 -5.17
CA THR A 79 8.19 0.05 -5.75
C THR A 79 8.45 -1.23 -4.95
N LEU A 80 8.85 -2.27 -5.67
CA LEU A 80 9.28 -3.55 -5.12
C LEU A 80 10.60 -3.94 -5.76
N TYR A 81 11.58 -4.25 -4.93
CA TYR A 81 12.87 -4.77 -5.39
C TYR A 81 12.89 -6.28 -5.24
N ASN A 82 13.16 -6.98 -6.33
CA ASN A 82 13.26 -8.44 -6.34
C ASN A 82 14.64 -8.89 -5.87
N PHE A 83 14.90 -8.71 -4.58
CA PHE A 83 16.17 -9.09 -3.97
C PHE A 83 15.94 -10.13 -2.86
N LYS A 84 17.01 -10.49 -2.20
CA LYS A 84 17.03 -11.58 -1.22
C LYS A 84 15.92 -11.48 -0.17
N ASP A 85 15.69 -10.30 0.39
CA ASP A 85 14.70 -10.12 1.46
C ASP A 85 13.28 -10.45 1.00
N PHE A 86 12.90 -10.05 -0.21
CA PHE A 86 11.61 -10.38 -0.79
C PHE A 86 11.47 -11.90 -0.98
N LYS A 87 12.50 -12.54 -1.52
CA LYS A 87 12.49 -13.99 -1.74
C LYS A 87 12.44 -14.76 -0.43
N ASP A 88 13.18 -14.31 0.59
CA ASP A 88 13.13 -14.89 1.92
C ASP A 88 11.75 -14.76 2.55
N LYS A 89 11.07 -13.65 2.34
CA LYS A 89 9.68 -13.45 2.79
C LYS A 89 8.71 -14.39 2.09
N CYS A 90 8.87 -14.61 0.79
CA CYS A 90 8.06 -15.61 0.07
C CYS A 90 8.23 -17.00 0.67
N ARG A 91 9.46 -17.41 0.93
CA ARG A 91 9.73 -18.71 1.55
C ARG A 91 9.16 -18.81 2.97
N LYS A 92 9.27 -17.74 3.75
CA LYS A 92 8.76 -17.71 5.12
C LYS A 92 7.24 -17.76 5.19
N LEU A 93 6.56 -17.04 4.30
CA LEU A 93 5.11 -16.83 4.38
C LEU A 93 4.31 -17.82 3.54
N ILE A 94 4.90 -18.39 2.51
CA ILE A 94 4.20 -19.27 1.57
C ILE A 94 4.70 -20.71 1.72
N ASP A 95 5.95 -20.95 1.36
CA ASP A 95 6.53 -22.29 1.31
C ASP A 95 8.05 -22.19 1.40
N LYS A 96 8.65 -22.91 2.35
CA LYS A 96 10.11 -22.96 2.56
C LYS A 96 10.86 -23.49 1.35
N GLU A 97 10.21 -24.34 0.54
CA GLU A 97 10.81 -25.03 -0.59
C GLU A 97 10.82 -24.19 -1.88
N LEU A 98 10.27 -22.98 -1.86
CA LEU A 98 10.28 -22.10 -3.03
C LEU A 98 11.71 -21.72 -3.43
N SER A 99 12.09 -22.07 -4.66
CA SER A 99 13.38 -21.67 -5.23
C SER A 99 13.32 -20.21 -5.72
N ASP A 100 14.48 -19.58 -5.82
CA ASP A 100 14.60 -18.26 -6.42
C ASP A 100 14.04 -18.24 -7.85
N GLN A 101 14.29 -19.29 -8.60
CA GLN A 101 13.80 -19.43 -9.97
C GLN A 101 12.27 -19.47 -10.03
N ALA A 102 11.64 -20.21 -9.13
CA ALA A 102 10.18 -20.28 -9.05
C ALA A 102 9.58 -18.91 -8.70
N ILE A 103 10.16 -18.21 -7.73
CA ILE A 103 9.71 -16.86 -7.32
C ILE A 103 9.84 -15.89 -8.50
N ASN A 104 10.98 -15.89 -9.18
CA ASN A 104 11.20 -15.05 -10.36
C ASN A 104 10.18 -15.35 -11.47
N MET A 105 9.83 -16.61 -11.67
CA MET A 105 8.81 -17.01 -12.64
C MET A 105 7.45 -16.42 -12.30
N TYR A 106 7.02 -16.50 -11.04
CA TYR A 106 5.74 -15.95 -10.61
C TYR A 106 5.71 -14.43 -10.74
N VAL A 107 6.78 -13.74 -10.34
CA VAL A 107 6.91 -12.29 -10.50
C VAL A 107 6.83 -11.88 -11.97
N SER A 108 7.51 -12.61 -12.85
CA SER A 108 7.48 -12.36 -14.31
C SER A 108 6.07 -12.55 -14.88
N ARG A 109 5.35 -13.57 -14.43
CA ARG A 109 3.96 -13.80 -14.85
C ARG A 109 3.04 -12.67 -14.40
N LEU A 110 3.20 -12.19 -13.17
CA LEU A 110 2.45 -11.04 -12.67
C LEU A 110 2.75 -9.77 -13.47
N ALA A 111 4.00 -9.58 -13.89
CA ALA A 111 4.39 -8.47 -14.76
C ALA A 111 3.75 -8.60 -16.15
N ASN A 112 3.69 -9.80 -16.71
CA ASN A 112 3.03 -10.06 -17.99
C ASN A 112 1.52 -9.79 -17.92
N MET A 113 0.90 -10.00 -16.78
CA MET A 113 -0.50 -9.66 -16.53
C MET A 113 -0.72 -8.17 -16.20
N GLN A 114 0.34 -7.39 -16.20
CA GLN A 114 0.34 -5.95 -15.89
C GLN A 114 -0.09 -5.60 -14.45
N MET A 115 -0.07 -6.55 -13.55
CA MET A 115 -0.26 -6.29 -12.12
C MET A 115 0.98 -5.66 -11.50
N LEU A 116 2.14 -6.02 -12.00
CA LEU A 116 3.42 -5.38 -11.71
C LEU A 116 3.97 -4.77 -13.00
N ILE A 117 4.68 -3.67 -12.86
CA ILE A 117 5.36 -3.00 -13.98
C ILE A 117 6.86 -3.13 -13.75
N ARG A 118 7.58 -3.71 -14.70
CA ARG A 118 9.04 -3.83 -14.63
C ARG A 118 9.68 -2.49 -15.00
N LYS A 119 10.40 -1.90 -14.07
CA LYS A 119 11.15 -0.67 -14.30
C LYS A 119 12.58 -0.95 -14.78
N SER A 120 13.25 -1.87 -14.11
CA SER A 120 14.61 -2.28 -14.43
C SER A 120 14.79 -3.73 -13.96
N ARG A 121 15.98 -4.27 -14.18
CA ARG A 121 16.25 -5.65 -13.74
C ARG A 121 16.12 -5.76 -12.22
N GLY A 122 15.20 -6.62 -11.77
CA GLY A 122 14.95 -6.85 -10.36
C GLY A 122 14.15 -5.74 -9.66
N GLU A 123 13.67 -4.75 -10.39
CA GLU A 123 12.88 -3.66 -9.83
C GLU A 123 11.51 -3.59 -10.50
N PHE A 124 10.47 -3.62 -9.68
CA PHE A 124 9.08 -3.59 -10.12
C PHE A 124 8.33 -2.50 -9.38
N VAL A 125 7.22 -2.07 -9.97
CA VAL A 125 6.27 -1.14 -9.36
C VAL A 125 4.90 -1.78 -9.40
N LEU A 126 4.12 -1.66 -8.32
CA LEU A 126 2.71 -2.04 -8.36
C LEU A 126 2.01 -1.19 -9.41
N ASN A 127 1.24 -1.80 -10.30
CA ASN A 127 0.50 -1.03 -11.29
C ASN A 127 -0.54 -0.16 -10.57
N PRO A 128 -0.40 1.17 -10.61
CA PRO A 128 -1.30 2.07 -9.86
C PRO A 128 -2.74 2.05 -10.39
N ARG A 129 -2.96 1.48 -11.55
CA ARG A 129 -4.30 1.25 -12.07
C ARG A 129 -5.08 0.23 -11.23
N TYR A 130 -4.37 -0.73 -10.63
CA TYR A 130 -4.97 -1.84 -9.89
C TYR A 130 -4.75 -1.76 -8.39
N PHE A 131 -3.57 -1.29 -7.96
CA PHE A 131 -3.17 -1.32 -6.55
C PHE A 131 -2.51 0.00 -6.15
N VAL A 132 -2.85 0.47 -4.95
CA VAL A 132 -2.15 1.60 -4.32
C VAL A 132 -1.90 1.25 -2.86
N LYS A 133 -0.64 1.28 -2.45
CA LYS A 133 -0.26 1.07 -1.06
C LYS A 133 -0.14 2.42 -0.36
N GLY A 134 -0.90 2.56 0.73
CA GLY A 134 -0.91 3.77 1.54
C GLY A 134 -1.72 4.91 0.91
N GLN A 135 -1.40 6.12 1.34
CA GLN A 135 -2.10 7.32 0.89
C GLN A 135 -1.40 7.95 -0.31
N MET A 136 -1.90 7.65 -1.47
CA MET A 136 -1.49 8.32 -2.70
C MET A 136 -2.62 9.23 -3.15
N THR A 137 -2.32 10.50 -3.47
CA THR A 137 -3.35 11.42 -3.95
C THR A 137 -3.91 10.95 -5.30
N PRO A 138 -5.19 11.21 -5.59
CA PRO A 138 -5.77 10.86 -6.90
C PRO A 138 -4.99 11.46 -8.08
N LYS A 139 -4.45 12.66 -7.92
CA LYS A 139 -3.63 13.33 -8.94
C LYS A 139 -2.35 12.55 -9.21
N THR A 140 -1.62 12.17 -8.17
CA THR A 140 -0.38 11.41 -8.29
C THR A 140 -0.64 10.05 -8.92
N ARG A 141 -1.70 9.36 -8.48
CA ARG A 141 -2.09 8.08 -9.08
C ARG A 141 -2.36 8.21 -10.56
N LEU A 142 -3.15 9.20 -10.96
CA LEU A 142 -3.50 9.41 -12.37
C LEU A 142 -2.27 9.71 -13.22
N GLN A 143 -1.33 10.50 -12.72
CA GLN A 143 -0.07 10.78 -13.40
C GLN A 143 0.75 9.51 -13.62
N LEU A 144 0.84 8.65 -12.62
CA LEU A 144 1.57 7.38 -12.72
C LEU A 144 0.88 6.40 -13.68
N VAL A 145 -0.45 6.33 -13.66
CA VAL A 145 -1.21 5.50 -14.59
C VAL A 145 -0.91 5.90 -16.03
N VAL A 146 -0.95 7.19 -16.32
CA VAL A 146 -0.66 7.70 -17.66
C VAL A 146 0.79 7.41 -18.06
N GLU A 147 1.73 7.62 -17.15
CA GLU A 147 3.16 7.36 -17.40
C GLU A 147 3.42 5.89 -17.74
N TYR A 148 2.83 4.97 -16.98
CA TYR A 148 3.09 3.54 -17.16
C TYR A 148 2.28 2.90 -18.31
N GLU A 149 1.11 3.42 -18.63
CA GLU A 149 0.33 2.95 -19.79
C GLU A 149 0.95 3.34 -21.14
N GLY A 150 1.77 4.40 -21.16
CA GLY A 150 2.47 4.84 -22.36
C GLY A 150 3.71 4.03 -22.73
N LYS A 151 4.02 3.01 -21.97
CA LYS A 151 5.25 2.20 -22.18
C LYS A 151 4.95 0.82 -22.76
#